data_1c7a778684de93693519f6bb56d72dc8
#
_entry.id   1c7a778684de93693519f6bb56d72dc8
#
_cell.length_a   1.000
_cell.length_b   1.000
_cell.length_c   1.000
_cell.angle_alpha   90.00
_cell.angle_beta   90.00
_cell.angle_gamma   90.00
#
_symmetry.space_group_name_H-M   'P 1'
#
loop_
_entity.id
_entity.type
_entity.pdbx_description
1 polymer ?
#
loop_
_entity_poly.entity_id
_entity_poly.type
_entity_poly.pdbx_seq_one_letter_code
_entity_poly.pdbx_strand_id
1 'polypeptide(L)'
;MSPFTADSLTARAGPRVRRAGTPARPTPVSPLRPPTPTRPEPRRPHRYAQDVNAGETQRAPWIVGVSGASGTPYAAAVLRALLVAGEAVDLVVSRASRLTLLDETGISFRDAHWRDDLREWLARGADGKPDTFQVDVDPVRYWNAGDLAAGPSSGSYPAKGMLIVPASTACVAGVALGLSKDLLQRAASVVLKERRRLVVAVREAPLNGQTLRHLVALDDAGATVVPASPAFYAGATHIQDLVDFVAGRVLDAAGVPHTLYRRWEGELGGGSRDD
;
A
#
# COMPACT_ATOMS: atom_id res chain seq x y z
N MET A 1 28.64 -50.71 33.62
CA MET A 1 29.64 -51.15 34.58
C MET A 1 30.89 -50.30 34.40
N SER A 2 31.33 -49.77 35.46
CA SER A 2 32.53 -49.00 35.81
C SER A 2 32.30 -47.51 36.02
N PRO A 3 32.76 -47.03 37.17
CA PRO A 3 32.48 -45.70 37.70
C PRO A 3 33.67 -44.77 37.46
N PHE A 4 33.38 -43.48 37.35
CA PHE A 4 34.40 -42.45 37.36
C PHE A 4 34.49 -41.83 38.75
N THR A 5 35.69 -41.89 39.30
CA THR A 5 36.14 -41.43 40.58
C THR A 5 36.26 -39.89 40.63
N ALA A 6 35.90 -39.35 41.77
CA ALA A 6 36.15 -37.95 42.15
C ALA A 6 37.65 -37.72 42.40
N ASP A 7 38.16 -36.56 42.01
CA ASP A 7 39.47 -36.08 42.42
C ASP A 7 39.41 -34.58 42.84
N SER A 8 39.80 -34.46 44.03
CA SER A 8 40.23 -33.40 44.93
C SER A 8 40.38 -31.93 44.48
N LEU A 9 39.67 -31.08 45.20
CA LEU A 9 39.87 -29.64 45.33
C LEU A 9 41.16 -29.30 46.06
N THR A 10 42.07 -28.57 45.43
CA THR A 10 43.11 -27.81 46.12
C THR A 10 42.76 -26.31 46.10
N ALA A 11 42.51 -25.79 47.32
CA ALA A 11 42.29 -24.38 47.57
C ALA A 11 43.59 -23.57 47.38
N ARG A 12 43.55 -22.56 46.50
CA ARG A 12 44.58 -21.51 46.45
C ARG A 12 44.08 -20.25 47.15
N ALA A 13 44.87 -19.80 48.13
CA ALA A 13 44.67 -18.58 48.89
C ALA A 13 44.80 -17.34 47.98
N GLY A 14 43.77 -16.46 47.99
CA GLY A 14 43.77 -15.18 47.28
C GLY A 14 44.54 -14.08 48.05
N PRO A 15 44.99 -13.03 47.38
CA PRO A 15 45.76 -11.94 47.99
C PRO A 15 44.88 -11.03 48.87
N ARG A 16 45.51 -10.57 49.96
CA ARG A 16 44.89 -9.64 50.94
C ARG A 16 44.57 -8.28 50.31
N VAL A 17 43.31 -7.89 50.37
CA VAL A 17 42.86 -6.55 49.97
C VAL A 17 43.26 -5.54 51.10
N ARG A 18 44.04 -4.51 50.72
CA ARG A 18 44.34 -3.34 51.55
C ARG A 18 43.06 -2.51 51.74
N ARG A 19 42.73 -2.18 52.97
CA ARG A 19 41.63 -1.24 53.28
C ARG A 19 41.98 0.14 52.73
N ALA A 20 41.15 0.64 51.85
CA ALA A 20 41.17 2.02 51.36
C ALA A 20 40.64 2.97 52.46
N GLY A 21 41.29 4.12 52.58
CA GLY A 21 40.96 5.14 53.57
C GLY A 21 39.59 5.76 53.35
N THR A 22 39.03 6.28 54.45
CA THR A 22 37.72 6.94 54.52
C THR A 22 37.66 8.16 53.57
N PRO A 23 36.64 8.28 52.71
CA PRO A 23 36.49 9.45 51.85
C PRO A 23 36.09 10.69 52.63
N ALA A 24 36.71 11.83 52.32
CA ALA A 24 36.42 13.15 52.88
C ALA A 24 34.97 13.57 52.60
N ARG A 25 34.32 14.19 53.56
CA ARG A 25 32.96 14.70 53.53
C ARG A 25 32.85 15.79 52.44
N PRO A 26 31.90 15.73 51.48
CA PRO A 26 31.71 16.78 50.48
C PRO A 26 31.18 18.06 51.13
N THR A 27 31.75 19.19 50.73
CA THR A 27 31.29 20.53 51.09
C THR A 27 29.89 20.80 50.51
N PRO A 28 29.00 21.45 51.24
CA PRO A 28 27.67 21.78 50.79
C PRO A 28 27.72 22.80 49.62
N VAL A 29 27.20 22.39 48.48
CA VAL A 29 26.98 23.25 47.33
C VAL A 29 25.69 24.04 47.55
N SER A 30 25.73 25.36 47.51
CA SER A 30 24.54 26.21 47.57
C SER A 30 23.61 25.94 46.42
N PRO A 31 22.29 25.86 46.64
CA PRO A 31 21.33 25.60 45.56
C PRO A 31 21.32 26.79 44.57
N LEU A 32 21.58 26.49 43.29
CA LEU A 32 21.39 27.42 42.17
C LEU A 32 19.89 27.81 42.11
N ARG A 33 19.63 29.11 42.16
CA ARG A 33 18.27 29.63 41.90
C ARG A 33 17.81 29.24 40.49
N PRO A 34 16.61 28.68 40.33
CA PRO A 34 16.08 28.39 39.02
C PRO A 34 15.88 29.71 38.22
N PRO A 35 16.15 29.71 36.92
CA PRO A 35 15.90 30.89 36.08
C PRO A 35 14.41 31.22 36.08
N THR A 36 14.09 32.50 36.16
CA THR A 36 12.72 33.02 36.10
C THR A 36 12.14 32.65 34.72
N PRO A 37 10.91 32.04 34.67
CA PRO A 37 10.32 31.74 33.35
C PRO A 37 10.01 33.02 32.60
N THR A 38 10.73 33.26 31.50
CA THR A 38 10.39 34.29 30.55
C THR A 38 9.10 33.87 29.83
N ARG A 39 8.09 34.74 29.92
CA ARG A 39 6.80 34.56 29.20
C ARG A 39 7.10 34.45 27.72
N PRO A 40 6.69 33.39 27.00
CA PRO A 40 6.92 33.29 25.57
C PRO A 40 6.19 34.44 24.85
N GLU A 41 6.89 35.15 23.98
CA GLU A 41 6.28 36.12 23.10
C GLU A 41 5.20 35.45 22.26
N PRO A 42 4.07 36.13 22.00
CA PRO A 42 3.04 35.60 21.12
C PRO A 42 3.65 35.41 19.72
N ARG A 43 3.71 34.13 19.29
CA ARG A 43 4.15 33.80 17.93
C ARG A 43 3.26 34.54 16.93
N ARG A 44 3.86 35.38 16.09
CA ARG A 44 3.15 35.99 14.96
C ARG A 44 2.53 34.86 14.14
N PRO A 45 1.26 34.96 13.73
CA PRO A 45 0.67 33.94 12.87
C PRO A 45 1.49 33.84 11.59
N HIS A 46 1.98 32.62 11.30
CA HIS A 46 2.66 32.35 10.05
C HIS A 46 1.74 32.72 8.88
N ARG A 47 2.21 33.59 7.99
CA ARG A 47 1.54 33.96 6.74
C ARG A 47 1.56 32.80 5.72
N TYR A 48 0.98 31.67 6.07
CA TYR A 48 0.77 30.54 5.16
C TYR A 48 -0.72 30.36 4.77
N ALA A 49 -1.55 31.37 5.06
CA ALA A 49 -2.97 31.28 4.83
C ALA A 49 -3.51 32.30 3.80
N GLN A 50 -2.71 32.69 2.82
CA GLN A 50 -3.22 33.51 1.70
C GLN A 50 -2.30 33.29 0.51
N ASP A 51 -2.61 32.29 -0.28
CA ASP A 51 -2.46 32.16 -1.74
C ASP A 51 -2.78 30.74 -2.15
N VAL A 52 -3.93 30.23 -1.73
CA VAL A 52 -4.61 29.15 -2.48
C VAL A 52 -5.37 29.87 -3.57
N ASN A 53 -4.74 30.01 -4.75
CA ASN A 53 -5.45 30.40 -5.96
C ASN A 53 -6.71 29.53 -6.05
N ALA A 54 -7.88 30.20 -6.05
CA ALA A 54 -9.19 29.64 -6.32
C ALA A 54 -9.34 29.33 -7.84
N GLY A 55 -8.36 28.61 -8.38
CA GLY A 55 -8.35 28.06 -9.72
C GLY A 55 -8.22 26.57 -9.58
N GLU A 56 -9.34 25.84 -9.88
CA GLU A 56 -9.44 24.39 -9.90
C GLU A 56 -8.94 23.71 -8.61
N THR A 57 -9.85 23.45 -7.68
CA THR A 57 -9.67 22.42 -6.65
C THR A 57 -9.50 21.09 -7.36
N GLN A 58 -8.28 20.80 -7.80
CA GLN A 58 -7.93 19.51 -8.37
C GLN A 58 -8.29 18.48 -7.30
N ARG A 59 -9.32 17.67 -7.58
CA ARG A 59 -9.78 16.64 -6.65
C ARG A 59 -8.60 15.76 -6.30
N ALA A 60 -8.36 15.52 -5.01
CA ALA A 60 -7.29 14.65 -4.57
C ALA A 60 -7.37 13.31 -5.32
N PRO A 61 -6.27 12.80 -5.94
CA PRO A 61 -6.31 11.59 -6.74
C PRO A 61 -6.41 10.34 -5.88
N TRP A 62 -6.85 9.24 -6.48
CA TRP A 62 -6.55 7.90 -6.02
C TRP A 62 -5.18 7.48 -6.52
N ILE A 63 -4.33 6.93 -5.64
CA ILE A 63 -3.09 6.30 -6.07
C ILE A 63 -3.41 4.85 -6.45
N VAL A 64 -3.07 4.43 -7.66
CA VAL A 64 -3.22 3.05 -8.12
C VAL A 64 -1.84 2.46 -8.34
N GLY A 65 -1.50 1.45 -7.53
CA GLY A 65 -0.25 0.71 -7.64
C GLY A 65 -0.48 -0.64 -8.30
N VAL A 66 0.24 -0.91 -9.40
CA VAL A 66 0.20 -2.20 -10.09
C VAL A 66 1.48 -2.95 -9.82
N SER A 67 1.41 -4.09 -9.14
CA SER A 67 2.59 -4.88 -8.79
C SER A 67 2.68 -6.18 -9.59
N GLY A 68 3.80 -6.91 -9.50
CA GLY A 68 4.11 -8.06 -10.36
C GLY A 68 3.40 -9.35 -9.95
N ALA A 69 2.08 -9.31 -9.82
CA ALA A 69 1.23 -10.50 -9.75
C ALA A 69 0.43 -10.61 -11.05
N SER A 70 0.09 -11.82 -11.48
CA SER A 70 -0.88 -12.03 -12.56
C SER A 70 -2.23 -11.43 -12.18
N GLY A 71 -2.99 -10.91 -13.14
CA GLY A 71 -4.27 -10.24 -12.93
C GLY A 71 -4.22 -8.75 -13.30
N THR A 72 -3.44 -8.37 -14.31
CA THR A 72 -3.46 -7.02 -14.88
C THR A 72 -4.86 -6.62 -15.39
N PRO A 73 -5.76 -7.54 -15.82
CA PRO A 73 -7.15 -7.20 -16.13
C PRO A 73 -7.92 -6.60 -14.94
N TYR A 74 -7.64 -7.02 -13.69
CA TYR A 74 -8.25 -6.41 -12.51
C TYR A 74 -7.86 -4.93 -12.38
N ALA A 75 -6.58 -4.62 -12.60
CA ALA A 75 -6.10 -3.25 -12.58
C ALA A 75 -6.74 -2.41 -13.69
N ALA A 76 -6.85 -2.95 -14.90
CA ALA A 76 -7.52 -2.27 -16.01
C ALA A 76 -8.98 -1.96 -15.69
N ALA A 77 -9.73 -2.93 -15.13
CA ALA A 77 -11.13 -2.72 -14.75
C ALA A 77 -11.28 -1.67 -13.62
N VAL A 78 -10.41 -1.69 -12.61
CA VAL A 78 -10.39 -0.67 -11.54
C VAL A 78 -10.08 0.72 -12.11
N LEU A 79 -9.06 0.83 -12.98
CA LEU A 79 -8.70 2.10 -13.61
C LEU A 79 -9.84 2.65 -14.46
N ARG A 80 -10.46 1.82 -15.31
CA ARG A 80 -11.63 2.22 -16.12
C ARG A 80 -12.75 2.74 -15.24
N ALA A 81 -13.09 2.01 -14.18
CA ALA A 81 -14.19 2.40 -13.30
C ALA A 81 -13.90 3.71 -12.53
N LEU A 82 -12.67 3.93 -12.07
CA LEU A 82 -12.27 5.20 -11.46
C LEU A 82 -12.43 6.37 -12.43
N LEU A 83 -11.97 6.20 -13.67
CA LEU A 83 -12.04 7.24 -14.68
C LEU A 83 -13.50 7.53 -15.11
N VAL A 84 -14.33 6.50 -15.26
CA VAL A 84 -15.78 6.65 -15.52
C VAL A 84 -16.47 7.37 -14.34
N ALA A 85 -16.03 7.13 -13.11
CA ALA A 85 -16.53 7.84 -11.93
C ALA A 85 -16.01 9.29 -11.81
N GLY A 86 -15.21 9.76 -12.77
CA GLY A 86 -14.63 11.11 -12.78
C GLY A 86 -13.53 11.32 -11.73
N GLU A 87 -12.87 10.26 -11.30
CA GLU A 87 -11.77 10.31 -10.36
C GLU A 87 -10.43 10.62 -11.04
N ALA A 88 -9.62 11.46 -10.40
CA ALA A 88 -8.23 11.62 -10.79
C ALA A 88 -7.39 10.45 -10.27
N VAL A 89 -6.42 10.00 -11.05
CA VAL A 89 -5.60 8.83 -10.73
C VAL A 89 -4.12 9.15 -10.82
N ASP A 90 -3.37 8.78 -9.79
CA ASP A 90 -1.92 8.69 -9.78
C ASP A 90 -1.52 7.22 -9.98
N LEU A 91 -0.98 6.89 -11.15
CA LEU A 91 -0.64 5.52 -11.53
C LEU A 91 0.84 5.23 -11.26
N VAL A 92 1.12 4.13 -10.55
CA VAL A 92 2.48 3.60 -10.36
C VAL A 92 2.53 2.15 -10.84
N VAL A 93 3.29 1.89 -11.91
CA VAL A 93 3.48 0.54 -12.48
C VAL A 93 4.85 0.03 -12.08
N SER A 94 4.92 -1.02 -11.26
CA SER A 94 6.19 -1.58 -10.80
C SER A 94 6.99 -2.21 -11.95
N ARG A 95 8.29 -2.35 -11.78
CA ARG A 95 9.12 -3.03 -12.80
C ARG A 95 8.65 -4.45 -13.06
N ALA A 96 8.26 -5.19 -12.01
CA ALA A 96 7.79 -6.57 -12.16
C ALA A 96 6.43 -6.66 -12.86
N SER A 97 5.52 -5.69 -12.63
CA SER A 97 4.21 -5.71 -13.28
C SER A 97 4.26 -5.45 -14.79
N ARG A 98 5.33 -4.84 -15.30
CA ARG A 98 5.53 -4.69 -16.76
C ARG A 98 5.73 -6.03 -17.46
N LEU A 99 6.34 -7.00 -16.77
CA LEU A 99 6.50 -8.36 -17.30
C LEU A 99 5.17 -9.10 -17.33
N THR A 100 4.36 -8.99 -16.28
CA THR A 100 3.03 -9.61 -16.26
C THR A 100 2.10 -8.93 -17.26
N LEU A 101 2.18 -7.61 -17.43
CA LEU A 101 1.39 -6.89 -18.42
C LEU A 101 1.74 -7.32 -19.84
N LEU A 102 3.03 -7.45 -20.16
CA LEU A 102 3.49 -7.94 -21.45
C LEU A 102 3.00 -9.37 -21.73
N ASP A 103 3.09 -10.26 -20.73
CA ASP A 103 2.67 -11.66 -20.85
C ASP A 103 1.15 -11.79 -21.05
N GLU A 104 0.37 -11.04 -20.27
CA GLU A 104 -1.10 -11.15 -20.26
C GLU A 104 -1.79 -10.38 -21.39
N THR A 105 -1.16 -9.33 -21.93
CA THR A 105 -1.80 -8.42 -22.89
C THR A 105 -0.99 -8.17 -24.15
N GLY A 106 0.28 -8.57 -24.20
CA GLY A 106 1.21 -8.24 -25.28
C GLY A 106 1.72 -6.80 -25.25
N ILE A 107 1.35 -6.00 -24.25
CA ILE A 107 1.71 -4.58 -24.17
C ILE A 107 3.02 -4.38 -23.41
N SER A 108 4.00 -3.78 -24.05
CA SER A 108 5.24 -3.34 -23.42
C SER A 108 5.05 -1.94 -22.84
N PHE A 109 4.82 -1.84 -21.54
CA PHE A 109 4.60 -0.56 -20.85
C PHE A 109 5.91 0.22 -20.65
N ARG A 110 6.01 1.40 -21.28
CA ARG A 110 7.22 2.24 -21.36
C ARG A 110 7.00 3.59 -20.69
N ASP A 111 7.98 4.05 -19.90
CA ASP A 111 7.88 5.36 -19.21
C ASP A 111 7.68 6.53 -20.19
N ALA A 112 8.41 6.52 -21.29
CA ALA A 112 8.33 7.60 -22.28
C ALA A 112 7.04 7.61 -23.11
N HIS A 113 6.30 6.50 -23.16
CA HIS A 113 5.08 6.31 -23.97
C HIS A 113 3.89 5.87 -23.11
N TRP A 114 3.97 6.07 -21.79
CA TRP A 114 3.02 5.54 -20.80
C TRP A 114 1.56 5.85 -21.15
N ARG A 115 1.28 7.02 -21.74
CA ARG A 115 -0.09 7.45 -22.06
C ARG A 115 -0.71 6.62 -23.17
N ASP A 116 0.06 6.34 -24.22
CA ASP A 116 -0.41 5.53 -25.34
C ASP A 116 -0.48 4.04 -24.93
N ASP A 117 0.54 3.57 -24.21
CA ASP A 117 0.57 2.20 -23.67
C ASP A 117 -0.59 1.98 -22.69
N LEU A 118 -0.96 2.99 -21.88
CA LEU A 118 -2.12 2.94 -20.99
C LEU A 118 -3.44 2.89 -21.75
N ARG A 119 -3.62 3.73 -22.79
CA ARG A 119 -4.82 3.69 -23.65
C ARG A 119 -4.99 2.32 -24.28
N GLU A 120 -3.91 1.78 -24.83
CA GLU A 120 -3.93 0.44 -25.41
C GLU A 120 -4.27 -0.62 -24.37
N TRP A 121 -3.69 -0.55 -23.16
CA TRP A 121 -4.00 -1.48 -22.10
C TRP A 121 -5.47 -1.40 -21.65
N LEU A 122 -5.99 -0.19 -21.45
CA LEU A 122 -7.38 -0.02 -21.02
C LEU A 122 -8.39 -0.37 -22.12
N ALA A 123 -7.96 -0.50 -23.36
CA ALA A 123 -8.78 -1.00 -24.47
C ALA A 123 -8.75 -2.54 -24.60
N ARG A 124 -8.06 -3.27 -23.71
CA ARG A 124 -8.04 -4.74 -23.70
C ARG A 124 -9.13 -5.30 -22.80
N GLY A 125 -9.76 -6.39 -23.25
CA GLY A 125 -10.64 -7.22 -22.41
C GLY A 125 -9.88 -8.08 -21.42
N ALA A 126 -10.62 -8.85 -20.63
CA ALA A 126 -10.06 -9.77 -19.63
C ALA A 126 -9.24 -10.91 -20.24
N ASP A 127 -9.45 -11.21 -21.51
CA ASP A 127 -8.69 -12.21 -22.29
C ASP A 127 -7.43 -11.63 -22.96
N GLY A 128 -7.09 -10.37 -22.67
CA GLY A 128 -5.95 -9.65 -23.22
C GLY A 128 -6.14 -9.18 -24.67
N LYS A 129 -7.28 -9.46 -25.31
CA LYS A 129 -7.56 -9.02 -26.67
C LYS A 129 -8.16 -7.63 -26.74
N PRO A 130 -8.06 -6.93 -27.89
CA PRO A 130 -8.76 -5.66 -28.09
C PRO A 130 -10.26 -5.79 -27.83
N ASP A 131 -10.83 -4.83 -27.13
CA ASP A 131 -12.24 -4.70 -26.81
C ASP A 131 -12.72 -3.28 -27.14
N THR A 132 -14.01 -3.02 -26.97
CA THR A 132 -14.67 -1.75 -27.29
C THR A 132 -14.53 -0.68 -26.20
N PHE A 133 -13.77 -0.94 -25.13
CA PHE A 133 -13.57 0.02 -24.06
C PHE A 133 -12.91 1.30 -24.56
N GLN A 134 -13.59 2.42 -24.38
CA GLN A 134 -13.06 3.75 -24.65
C GLN A 134 -13.06 4.56 -23.36
N VAL A 135 -11.88 4.95 -22.90
CA VAL A 135 -11.70 5.67 -21.65
C VAL A 135 -10.75 6.84 -21.87
N ASP A 136 -11.15 8.02 -21.42
CA ASP A 136 -10.25 9.15 -21.35
C ASP A 136 -9.19 8.95 -20.27
N VAL A 137 -7.93 9.02 -20.65
CA VAL A 137 -6.78 8.86 -19.74
C VAL A 137 -6.16 10.20 -19.33
N ASP A 138 -6.73 11.33 -19.72
CA ASP A 138 -6.20 12.65 -19.34
C ASP A 138 -6.23 12.92 -17.84
N PRO A 139 -7.20 12.37 -17.04
CA PRO A 139 -7.17 12.48 -15.58
C PRO A 139 -6.09 11.64 -14.91
N VAL A 140 -5.32 10.83 -15.66
CA VAL A 140 -4.24 10.00 -15.11
C VAL A 140 -2.91 10.75 -15.13
N ARG A 141 -2.23 10.72 -13.99
CA ARG A 141 -0.82 11.08 -13.86
C ARG A 141 -0.02 9.81 -13.62
N TYR A 142 0.98 9.59 -14.45
CA TYR A 142 1.89 8.46 -14.26
C TYR A 142 3.12 8.90 -13.48
N TRP A 143 3.55 8.04 -12.53
CA TRP A 143 4.76 8.19 -11.76
C TRP A 143 5.68 6.98 -11.95
N ASN A 144 6.93 7.22 -12.31
CA ASN A 144 7.92 6.14 -12.40
C ASN A 144 8.13 5.49 -11.03
N ALA A 145 8.09 4.16 -10.97
CA ALA A 145 8.25 3.42 -9.72
C ALA A 145 9.61 3.63 -9.02
N GLY A 146 10.63 4.05 -9.77
CA GLY A 146 11.96 4.40 -9.22
C GLY A 146 12.07 5.83 -8.68
N ASP A 147 11.07 6.69 -8.91
CA ASP A 147 11.12 8.10 -8.51
C ASP A 147 10.60 8.28 -7.07
N LEU A 148 11.50 8.20 -6.11
CA LEU A 148 11.18 8.45 -4.69
C LEU A 148 11.04 9.95 -4.35
N ALA A 149 11.31 10.86 -5.29
CA ALA A 149 11.04 12.29 -5.15
C ALA A 149 9.62 12.69 -5.60
N ALA A 150 8.88 11.77 -6.22
CA ALA A 150 7.50 11.98 -6.69
C ALA A 150 6.53 12.36 -5.56
N GLY A 151 5.47 13.10 -5.90
CA GLY A 151 4.46 13.57 -4.94
C GLY A 151 3.93 12.50 -3.97
N PRO A 152 3.51 11.30 -4.46
CA PRO A 152 2.99 10.23 -3.59
C PRO A 152 3.96 9.73 -2.51
N SER A 153 5.24 10.06 -2.57
CA SER A 153 6.24 9.73 -1.55
C SER A 153 6.13 10.57 -0.28
N SER A 154 5.39 11.68 -0.32
CA SER A 154 5.25 12.64 0.78
C SER A 154 3.87 12.57 1.44
N GLY A 155 3.82 12.67 2.78
CA GLY A 155 2.57 12.73 3.53
C GLY A 155 1.76 14.01 3.29
N SER A 156 2.41 15.11 2.89
CA SER A 156 1.73 16.36 2.55
C SER A 156 1.06 16.33 1.17
N TYR A 157 1.40 15.34 0.33
CA TYR A 157 0.75 15.17 -0.97
C TYR A 157 -0.71 14.77 -0.80
N PRO A 158 -1.66 15.49 -1.43
CA PRO A 158 -3.07 15.19 -1.29
C PRO A 158 -3.44 13.92 -2.09
N ALA A 159 -3.89 12.90 -1.39
CA ALA A 159 -4.44 11.69 -2.00
C ALA A 159 -5.64 11.19 -1.19
N LYS A 160 -6.68 10.67 -1.84
CA LYS A 160 -7.85 10.04 -1.20
C LYS A 160 -7.48 8.75 -0.49
N GLY A 161 -6.54 8.02 -1.06
CA GLY A 161 -6.06 6.72 -0.61
C GLY A 161 -5.27 6.02 -1.70
N MET A 162 -5.02 4.73 -1.52
CA MET A 162 -4.28 3.91 -2.49
C MET A 162 -4.93 2.55 -2.67
N LEU A 163 -4.95 2.09 -3.92
CA LEU A 163 -5.37 0.76 -4.33
C LEU A 163 -4.15 0.04 -4.91
N ILE A 164 -3.75 -1.09 -4.34
CA ILE A 164 -2.70 -1.95 -4.93
C ILE A 164 -3.41 -3.13 -5.59
N VAL A 165 -3.45 -3.13 -6.91
CA VAL A 165 -4.18 -4.13 -7.70
C VAL A 165 -3.45 -4.46 -9.00
N PRO A 166 -3.09 -5.73 -9.26
CA PRO A 166 -2.98 -6.78 -8.27
C PRO A 166 -1.78 -6.56 -7.33
N ALA A 167 -1.87 -7.11 -6.11
CA ALA A 167 -0.77 -7.08 -5.15
C ALA A 167 -0.03 -8.43 -5.13
N SER A 168 1.26 -8.41 -5.51
CA SER A 168 2.14 -9.57 -5.41
C SER A 168 2.61 -9.79 -3.96
N THR A 169 2.98 -11.03 -3.63
CA THR A 169 3.51 -11.37 -2.30
C THR A 169 4.76 -10.57 -1.92
N ALA A 170 5.61 -10.24 -2.91
CA ALA A 170 6.77 -9.36 -2.69
C ALA A 170 6.35 -7.93 -2.35
N CYS A 171 5.31 -7.40 -3.02
CA CYS A 171 4.75 -6.09 -2.70
C CYS A 171 4.11 -6.09 -1.30
N VAL A 172 3.28 -7.09 -0.99
CA VAL A 172 2.66 -7.29 0.32
C VAL A 172 3.71 -7.30 1.42
N ALA A 173 4.76 -8.12 1.27
CA ALA A 173 5.86 -8.19 2.24
C ALA A 173 6.56 -6.83 2.38
N GLY A 174 6.87 -6.16 1.27
CA GLY A 174 7.55 -4.86 1.27
C GLY A 174 6.78 -3.76 2.00
N VAL A 175 5.45 -3.72 1.82
CA VAL A 175 4.59 -2.77 2.54
C VAL A 175 4.44 -3.15 4.00
N ALA A 176 4.18 -4.42 4.32
CA ALA A 176 4.02 -4.91 5.69
C ALA A 176 5.27 -4.68 6.55
N LEU A 177 6.47 -4.79 5.96
CA LEU A 177 7.75 -4.56 6.62
C LEU A 177 8.23 -3.11 6.53
N GLY A 178 7.49 -2.22 5.86
CA GLY A 178 7.87 -0.80 5.71
C GLY A 178 9.14 -0.56 4.88
N LEU A 179 9.50 -1.46 3.95
CA LEU A 179 10.77 -1.41 3.23
C LEU A 179 10.92 -0.22 2.30
N SER A 180 9.83 0.25 1.69
CA SER A 180 9.82 1.42 0.78
C SER A 180 10.87 1.34 -0.33
N LYS A 181 11.04 0.18 -0.97
CA LYS A 181 12.06 -0.07 -2.00
C LYS A 181 11.85 0.71 -3.29
N ASP A 182 10.61 1.02 -3.57
CA ASP A 182 10.17 1.78 -4.73
C ASP A 182 9.04 2.73 -4.35
N LEU A 183 8.60 3.55 -5.29
CA LEU A 183 7.52 4.52 -5.06
C LEU A 183 6.20 3.84 -4.68
N LEU A 184 5.91 2.65 -5.23
CA LEU A 184 4.68 1.92 -4.90
C LEU A 184 4.63 1.57 -3.42
N GLN A 185 5.70 0.93 -2.90
CA GLN A 185 5.80 0.58 -1.48
C GLN A 185 5.88 1.82 -0.60
N ARG A 186 6.59 2.86 -1.05
CA ARG A 186 6.70 4.12 -0.31
C ARG A 186 5.35 4.82 -0.20
N ALA A 187 4.60 4.94 -1.29
CA ALA A 187 3.26 5.55 -1.29
C ALA A 187 2.30 4.79 -0.36
N ALA A 188 2.32 3.45 -0.37
CA ALA A 188 1.53 2.64 0.55
C ALA A 188 1.89 2.91 2.02
N SER A 189 3.18 2.99 2.35
CA SER A 189 3.63 3.34 3.70
C SER A 189 3.19 4.74 4.10
N VAL A 190 3.20 5.70 3.16
CA VAL A 190 2.71 7.07 3.39
C VAL A 190 1.21 7.07 3.66
N VAL A 191 0.43 6.37 2.84
CA VAL A 191 -1.03 6.27 3.00
C VAL A 191 -1.39 5.69 4.37
N LEU A 192 -0.71 4.63 4.81
CA LEU A 192 -0.92 4.02 6.12
C LEU A 192 -0.57 4.99 7.27
N LYS A 193 0.60 5.64 7.23
CA LYS A 193 1.00 6.57 8.32
C LYS A 193 0.11 7.81 8.40
N GLU A 194 -0.47 8.26 7.29
CA GLU A 194 -1.41 9.38 7.23
C GLU A 194 -2.86 8.94 7.53
N ARG A 195 -3.07 7.66 7.89
CA ARG A 195 -4.40 7.09 8.18
C ARG A 195 -5.40 7.25 7.02
N ARG A 196 -4.88 7.26 5.78
CA ARG A 196 -5.70 7.23 4.57
C ARG A 196 -6.02 5.79 4.20
N ARG A 197 -7.04 5.60 3.37
CA ARG A 197 -7.49 4.27 2.96
C ARG A 197 -6.45 3.58 2.07
N LEU A 198 -6.04 2.37 2.46
CA LEU A 198 -5.23 1.47 1.65
C LEU A 198 -6.02 0.19 1.39
N VAL A 199 -6.21 -0.16 0.12
CA VAL A 199 -6.81 -1.43 -0.30
C VAL A 199 -5.75 -2.26 -1.02
N VAL A 200 -5.57 -3.50 -0.59
CA VAL A 200 -4.55 -4.42 -1.12
C VAL A 200 -5.25 -5.63 -1.73
N ALA A 201 -5.36 -5.67 -3.05
CA ALA A 201 -5.96 -6.78 -3.80
C ALA A 201 -4.92 -7.86 -4.04
N VAL A 202 -4.73 -8.76 -3.07
CA VAL A 202 -3.72 -9.82 -3.15
C VAL A 202 -4.11 -10.88 -4.16
N ARG A 203 -3.16 -11.23 -5.08
CA ARG A 203 -3.32 -12.35 -6.01
C ARG A 203 -2.13 -13.29 -5.90
N GLU A 204 -2.37 -14.44 -5.28
CA GLU A 204 -1.43 -15.55 -5.11
C GLU A 204 -2.18 -16.83 -4.78
N ALA A 205 -1.70 -17.97 -5.28
CA ALA A 205 -2.22 -19.29 -4.94
C ALA A 205 -1.12 -20.36 -5.13
N PRO A 206 -0.84 -21.21 -4.12
CA PRO A 206 -1.36 -21.15 -2.75
C PRO A 206 -0.67 -20.06 -1.92
N LEU A 207 -1.31 -19.62 -0.83
CA LEU A 207 -0.69 -18.76 0.17
C LEU A 207 0.14 -19.59 1.16
N ASN A 208 1.32 -19.12 1.52
CA ASN A 208 2.14 -19.70 2.58
C ASN A 208 1.99 -18.95 3.90
N GLY A 209 2.42 -19.58 5.00
CA GLY A 209 2.29 -18.99 6.34
C GLY A 209 3.00 -17.65 6.52
N GLN A 210 4.05 -17.36 5.76
CA GLN A 210 4.74 -16.06 5.80
C GLN A 210 3.90 -14.97 5.15
N THR A 211 3.35 -15.23 3.96
CA THR A 211 2.44 -14.30 3.28
C THR A 211 1.21 -14.01 4.13
N LEU A 212 0.62 -15.05 4.76
CA LEU A 212 -0.54 -14.86 5.63
C LEU A 212 -0.21 -13.93 6.81
N ARG A 213 0.96 -14.05 7.44
CA ARG A 213 1.38 -13.14 8.52
C ARG A 213 1.55 -11.69 8.03
N HIS A 214 2.07 -11.50 6.81
CA HIS A 214 2.17 -10.16 6.22
C HIS A 214 0.80 -9.56 5.94
N LEU A 215 -0.18 -10.36 5.48
CA LEU A 215 -1.56 -9.90 5.27
C LEU A 215 -2.22 -9.49 6.59
N VAL A 216 -2.04 -10.28 7.65
CA VAL A 216 -2.51 -9.92 9.01
C VAL A 216 -1.85 -8.61 9.47
N ALA A 217 -0.54 -8.45 9.29
CA ALA A 217 0.15 -7.21 9.69
C ALA A 217 -0.35 -5.98 8.91
N LEU A 218 -0.75 -6.13 7.65
CA LEU A 218 -1.36 -5.05 6.86
C LEU A 218 -2.77 -4.70 7.37
N ASP A 219 -3.58 -5.71 7.70
CA ASP A 219 -4.92 -5.53 8.27
C ASP A 219 -4.83 -4.81 9.62
N ASP A 220 -3.95 -5.26 10.53
CA ASP A 220 -3.67 -4.63 11.82
C ASP A 220 -3.20 -3.17 11.67
N ALA A 221 -2.46 -2.86 10.60
CA ALA A 221 -2.04 -1.49 10.26
C ALA A 221 -3.16 -0.62 9.69
N GLY A 222 -4.35 -1.19 9.40
CA GLY A 222 -5.53 -0.51 8.88
C GLY A 222 -5.69 -0.56 7.36
N ALA A 223 -4.97 -1.44 6.66
CA ALA A 223 -5.25 -1.72 5.26
C ALA A 223 -6.45 -2.67 5.13
N THR A 224 -7.23 -2.52 4.05
CA THR A 224 -8.24 -3.52 3.68
C THR A 224 -7.62 -4.53 2.74
N VAL A 225 -7.55 -5.79 3.17
CA VAL A 225 -7.04 -6.89 2.35
C VAL A 225 -8.18 -7.53 1.57
N VAL A 226 -8.10 -7.50 0.24
CA VAL A 226 -9.08 -8.09 -0.67
C VAL A 226 -8.41 -9.25 -1.42
N PRO A 227 -8.80 -10.51 -1.19
CA PRO A 227 -8.39 -11.61 -2.06
C PRO A 227 -8.93 -11.36 -3.48
N ALA A 228 -8.08 -11.48 -4.51
CA ALA A 228 -8.52 -11.37 -5.90
C ALA A 228 -9.21 -12.70 -6.33
N SER A 229 -10.30 -13.02 -5.63
CA SER A 229 -11.08 -14.25 -5.80
C SER A 229 -12.50 -13.87 -6.25
N PRO A 230 -12.89 -14.20 -7.48
CA PRO A 230 -14.24 -13.92 -7.98
C PRO A 230 -15.28 -14.81 -7.30
N ALA A 231 -16.54 -14.33 -7.24
CA ALA A 231 -17.68 -15.12 -6.81
C ALA A 231 -18.61 -15.39 -8.01
N PHE A 232 -19.28 -16.55 -7.98
CA PHE A 232 -20.12 -17.00 -9.09
C PHE A 232 -21.61 -16.64 -8.92
N TYR A 233 -22.05 -16.24 -7.73
CA TYR A 233 -23.46 -15.89 -7.46
C TYR A 233 -23.94 -14.65 -8.23
N ALA A 234 -23.02 -13.83 -8.71
CA ALA A 234 -23.36 -12.63 -9.49
C ALA A 234 -23.83 -12.93 -10.92
N GLY A 235 -23.86 -14.23 -11.31
CA GLY A 235 -24.33 -14.67 -12.62
C GLY A 235 -23.30 -14.47 -13.74
N ALA A 236 -22.01 -14.61 -13.42
CA ALA A 236 -20.92 -14.47 -14.39
C ALA A 236 -21.07 -15.51 -15.53
N THR A 237 -21.05 -15.04 -16.79
CA THR A 237 -21.12 -15.86 -17.99
C THR A 237 -19.85 -15.74 -18.84
N HIS A 238 -19.08 -14.67 -18.62
CA HIS A 238 -17.85 -14.37 -19.33
C HIS A 238 -16.70 -14.12 -18.33
N ILE A 239 -15.47 -14.27 -18.78
CA ILE A 239 -14.29 -13.99 -17.95
C ILE A 239 -14.26 -12.54 -17.47
N GLN A 240 -14.78 -11.60 -18.29
CA GLN A 240 -14.87 -10.19 -17.90
C GLN A 240 -15.75 -9.99 -16.67
N ASP A 241 -16.85 -10.72 -16.53
CA ASP A 241 -17.74 -10.62 -15.37
C ASP A 241 -17.02 -11.00 -14.07
N LEU A 242 -16.12 -12.00 -14.13
CA LEU A 242 -15.29 -12.41 -12.99
C LEU A 242 -14.24 -11.33 -12.65
N VAL A 243 -13.68 -10.69 -13.66
CA VAL A 243 -12.75 -9.57 -13.49
C VAL A 243 -13.48 -8.37 -12.88
N ASP A 244 -14.63 -8.03 -13.40
CA ASP A 244 -15.44 -6.89 -12.95
C ASP A 244 -15.95 -7.11 -11.51
N PHE A 245 -16.26 -8.35 -11.13
CA PHE A 245 -16.59 -8.67 -9.75
C PHE A 245 -15.44 -8.33 -8.79
N VAL A 246 -14.21 -8.78 -9.09
CA VAL A 246 -13.04 -8.50 -8.24
C VAL A 246 -12.75 -7.00 -8.22
N ALA A 247 -12.76 -6.33 -9.36
CA ALA A 247 -12.57 -4.89 -9.47
C ALA A 247 -13.61 -4.11 -8.64
N GLY A 248 -14.88 -4.51 -8.72
CA GLY A 248 -15.95 -3.92 -7.93
C GLY A 248 -15.76 -4.13 -6.44
N ARG A 249 -15.29 -5.29 -5.98
CA ARG A 249 -14.96 -5.52 -4.56
C ARG A 249 -13.81 -4.62 -4.06
N VAL A 250 -12.83 -4.34 -4.92
CA VAL A 250 -11.77 -3.37 -4.61
C VAL A 250 -12.34 -1.96 -4.48
N LEU A 251 -13.23 -1.57 -5.38
CA LEU A 251 -13.88 -0.26 -5.36
C LEU A 251 -14.86 -0.11 -4.18
N ASP A 252 -15.61 -1.15 -3.82
CA ASP A 252 -16.43 -1.16 -2.61
C ASP A 252 -15.58 -0.92 -1.35
N ALA A 253 -14.46 -1.63 -1.23
CA ALA A 253 -13.52 -1.42 -0.14
C ALA A 253 -12.94 0.00 -0.12
N ALA A 254 -12.81 0.61 -1.30
CA ALA A 254 -12.40 2.01 -1.46
C ALA A 254 -13.53 3.01 -1.17
N GLY A 255 -14.79 2.58 -1.15
CA GLY A 255 -15.95 3.46 -1.04
C GLY A 255 -16.21 4.27 -2.31
N VAL A 256 -15.79 3.73 -3.47
CA VAL A 256 -16.03 4.34 -4.80
C VAL A 256 -17.30 3.72 -5.39
N PRO A 257 -18.31 4.52 -5.75
CA PRO A 257 -19.51 4.01 -6.40
C PRO A 257 -19.20 3.38 -7.77
N HIS A 258 -19.80 2.25 -8.07
CA HIS A 258 -19.67 1.56 -9.36
C HIS A 258 -20.87 0.67 -9.65
N THR A 259 -20.97 0.16 -10.90
CA THR A 259 -22.01 -0.74 -11.40
C THR A 259 -21.42 -1.99 -12.08
N LEU A 260 -20.20 -2.41 -11.66
CA LEU A 260 -19.45 -3.48 -12.34
C LEU A 260 -20.07 -4.86 -12.19
N TYR A 261 -20.87 -5.09 -11.14
CA TYR A 261 -21.55 -6.37 -10.94
C TYR A 261 -22.89 -6.18 -10.26
N ARG A 262 -23.78 -7.18 -10.40
CA ARG A 262 -25.08 -7.20 -9.73
C ARG A 262 -24.89 -7.44 -8.24
N ARG A 263 -25.40 -6.54 -7.41
CA ARG A 263 -25.37 -6.67 -5.96
C ARG A 263 -26.32 -7.76 -5.48
N TRP A 264 -25.97 -8.41 -4.38
CA TRP A 264 -26.82 -9.39 -3.76
C TRP A 264 -28.02 -8.71 -3.07
N GLU A 265 -29.25 -9.14 -3.45
CA GLU A 265 -30.50 -8.54 -2.94
C GLU A 265 -31.24 -9.46 -1.97
N GLY A 266 -30.63 -10.61 -1.61
CA GLY A 266 -31.21 -11.55 -0.62
C GLY A 266 -32.11 -12.62 -1.22
N GLU A 267 -32.28 -12.67 -2.55
CA GLU A 267 -33.09 -13.69 -3.22
C GLU A 267 -32.23 -14.87 -3.70
N LEU A 268 -32.61 -16.10 -3.27
CA LEU A 268 -32.03 -17.32 -3.79
C LEU A 268 -32.71 -17.68 -5.12
N GLY A 269 -31.93 -17.87 -6.17
CA GLY A 269 -32.43 -18.34 -7.46
C GLY A 269 -32.83 -17.27 -8.47
N GLY A 270 -32.53 -15.98 -8.22
CA GLY A 270 -32.74 -14.86 -9.16
C GLY A 270 -31.82 -14.82 -10.38
N GLY A 271 -31.20 -15.92 -10.76
CA GLY A 271 -30.64 -16.14 -12.10
C GLY A 271 -31.80 -16.43 -13.03
N SER A 272 -32.34 -15.43 -13.71
CA SER A 272 -33.28 -15.63 -14.81
C SER A 272 -32.63 -16.59 -15.79
N ARG A 273 -33.16 -17.82 -15.81
CA ARG A 273 -33.07 -18.67 -16.99
C ARG A 273 -34.17 -18.16 -17.91
N ASP A 274 -33.90 -17.11 -18.64
CA ASP A 274 -34.67 -16.81 -19.83
C ASP A 274 -34.23 -17.83 -20.88
N ASP A 275 -35.11 -18.78 -21.15
CA ASP A 275 -35.04 -19.81 -22.19
C ASP A 275 -34.96 -19.17 -23.59
#